data_7ce80087704b85dc70214452428db2bc
#
_entry.id   7ce80087704b85dc70214452428db2bc
#
_cell.length_a   1.000
_cell.length_b   1.000
_cell.length_c   1.000
_cell.angle_alpha   90.00
_cell.angle_beta   90.00
_cell.angle_gamma   90.00
#
_symmetry.space_group_name_H-M   'P 1'
#
loop_
_entity.id
_entity.type
_entity.pdbx_description
1 polymer ?
#
loop_
_entity_poly.entity_id
_entity_poly.type
_entity_poly.pdbx_seq_one_letter_code
_entity_poly.pdbx_strand_id
1 'polypeptide(L)'
;MKLGDQTKPTDDTHLKYLARYSVRHICGYPQIEGDRLYATVDELKRMIDMAAKYGISIDCTAPPFLESSYIDHEKHPAIMLAQSPERDRDIEQLQTFIRNCAQAGIPCIKYNMSILGVLRTGRVPGRGDALYSQWKLSEAHPATPLTRAGVVNADMFWERITYFLDHVIPVANEYKIRMACHPEDPGVPPEGYQGVNRVLGTIDGLKKFITIQESPWHGLNFCQGTISEDLEDPGTQIFNVIRYFGTRKKIFNVHFRNIRGHRNDFIEVYPDEGDIDFVKAIKVYKEVGYPYMLMPDHVPLAANNADPDSLQSFAYCYGYIRALIQSVNETA
;
A
#
# COMPACT_ATOMS: atom_id res chain seq x y z
N MET A 1 9.26 0.71 15.71
CA MET A 1 8.61 1.36 14.55
C MET A 1 9.57 2.36 13.95
N LYS A 2 9.48 2.62 12.66
CA LYS A 2 10.38 3.48 11.87
C LYS A 2 9.55 4.47 11.06
N LEU A 3 9.98 5.74 10.99
CA LEU A 3 9.40 6.66 10.01
C LEU A 3 9.83 6.25 8.61
N GLY A 4 8.88 6.08 7.70
CA GLY A 4 9.11 5.67 6.33
C GLY A 4 8.53 6.57 5.27
N ASP A 5 8.84 6.23 4.02
CA ASP A 5 8.29 6.83 2.80
C ASP A 5 8.15 5.81 1.68
N GLN A 6 7.28 6.11 0.70
CA GLN A 6 7.10 5.31 -0.50
C GLN A 6 6.90 6.15 -1.77
N THR A 7 7.18 7.44 -1.70
CA THR A 7 6.95 8.31 -2.87
C THR A 7 7.98 8.04 -3.97
N LYS A 8 7.57 8.29 -5.22
CA LYS A 8 8.42 8.17 -6.41
C LYS A 8 8.90 9.55 -6.84
N PRO A 9 10.03 9.65 -7.50
CA PRO A 9 11.02 8.61 -7.81
C PRO A 9 12.02 8.36 -6.68
N THR A 10 12.76 7.24 -6.73
CA THR A 10 13.93 7.04 -5.86
C THR A 10 15.16 7.60 -6.59
N ASP A 11 15.37 8.90 -6.49
CA ASP A 11 16.48 9.62 -7.09
C ASP A 11 17.19 10.54 -6.08
N ASP A 12 18.29 11.13 -6.52
CA ASP A 12 19.15 11.97 -5.68
C ASP A 12 18.42 13.19 -5.10
N THR A 13 17.53 13.80 -5.86
CA THR A 13 16.75 14.98 -5.44
C THR A 13 15.75 14.62 -4.37
N HIS A 14 15.01 13.53 -4.60
CA HIS A 14 14.00 13.06 -3.65
C HIS A 14 14.65 12.54 -2.36
N LEU A 15 15.75 11.79 -2.46
CA LEU A 15 16.49 11.29 -1.29
C LEU A 15 17.05 12.43 -0.42
N LYS A 16 17.51 13.55 -1.02
CA LYS A 16 17.89 14.76 -0.27
C LYS A 16 16.71 15.38 0.48
N TYR A 17 15.54 15.42 -0.17
CA TYR A 17 14.32 15.90 0.46
C TYR A 17 13.96 15.04 1.67
N LEU A 18 13.91 13.72 1.51
CA LEU A 18 13.61 12.78 2.60
C LEU A 18 14.60 12.89 3.77
N ALA A 19 15.89 12.96 3.47
CA ALA A 19 16.94 13.11 4.48
C ALA A 19 16.75 14.38 5.32
N ARG A 20 16.31 15.51 4.72
CA ARG A 20 16.01 16.78 5.40
C ARG A 20 14.98 16.59 6.51
N TYR A 21 13.98 15.75 6.27
CA TYR A 21 12.91 15.46 7.24
C TYR A 21 13.19 14.21 8.08
N SER A 22 14.43 13.73 8.08
CA SER A 22 14.87 12.56 8.85
C SER A 22 14.13 11.27 8.52
N VAL A 23 13.61 11.13 7.32
CA VAL A 23 13.13 9.85 6.79
C VAL A 23 14.36 9.00 6.47
N ARG A 24 14.46 7.83 7.13
CA ARG A 24 15.65 6.95 7.04
C ARG A 24 15.33 5.57 6.46
N HIS A 25 14.07 5.30 6.20
CA HIS A 25 13.61 4.01 5.72
C HIS A 25 12.60 4.22 4.61
N ILE A 26 12.76 3.56 3.47
CA ILE A 26 11.85 3.76 2.34
C ILE A 26 11.45 2.46 1.66
N CYS A 27 10.30 2.52 0.99
CA CYS A 27 9.99 1.65 -0.13
C CYS A 27 10.60 2.28 -1.38
N GLY A 28 11.70 1.71 -1.87
CA GLY A 28 12.41 2.25 -3.03
C GLY A 28 11.90 1.67 -4.35
N TYR A 29 12.07 2.44 -5.43
CA TYR A 29 11.67 2.05 -6.78
C TYR A 29 12.91 2.05 -7.69
N PRO A 30 13.44 0.86 -8.05
CA PRO A 30 14.62 0.75 -8.88
C PRO A 30 14.35 1.22 -10.31
N GLN A 31 15.34 1.82 -10.94
CA GLN A 31 15.32 2.04 -12.38
C GLN A 31 15.61 0.72 -13.08
N ILE A 32 14.66 0.25 -13.89
CA ILE A 32 14.74 -1.01 -14.62
C ILE A 32 15.00 -0.70 -16.10
N GLU A 33 16.06 -1.30 -16.66
CA GLU A 33 16.40 -1.14 -18.06
C GLU A 33 15.62 -2.13 -18.95
N GLY A 34 15.08 -1.64 -20.07
CA GLY A 34 14.28 -2.44 -21.01
C GLY A 34 12.89 -2.79 -20.50
N ASP A 35 12.30 -3.86 -21.03
CA ASP A 35 10.91 -4.27 -20.79
C ASP A 35 10.76 -5.37 -19.73
N ARG A 36 11.74 -5.51 -18.85
CA ARG A 36 11.71 -6.51 -17.77
C ARG A 36 10.71 -6.11 -16.68
N LEU A 37 10.06 -7.12 -16.11
CA LEU A 37 9.17 -6.95 -14.95
C LEU A 37 9.88 -7.18 -13.61
N TYR A 38 11.21 -7.15 -13.62
CA TYR A 38 12.07 -7.26 -12.43
C TYR A 38 13.32 -6.42 -12.57
N ALA A 39 13.80 -5.90 -11.46
CA ALA A 39 15.13 -5.32 -11.39
C ALA A 39 16.20 -6.41 -11.21
N THR A 40 17.33 -6.25 -11.84
CA THR A 40 18.51 -7.08 -11.60
C THR A 40 19.12 -6.77 -10.22
N VAL A 41 19.98 -7.66 -9.73
CA VAL A 41 20.72 -7.43 -8.46
C VAL A 41 21.55 -6.15 -8.52
N ASP A 42 22.15 -5.84 -9.67
CA ASP A 42 22.98 -4.65 -9.84
C ASP A 42 22.12 -3.37 -9.86
N GLU A 43 20.93 -3.38 -10.46
CA GLU A 43 19.99 -2.26 -10.41
C GLU A 43 19.51 -1.99 -8.98
N LEU A 44 19.19 -3.06 -8.23
CA LEU A 44 18.81 -2.96 -6.83
C LEU A 44 19.95 -2.42 -5.96
N LYS A 45 21.17 -2.90 -6.17
CA LYS A 45 22.36 -2.39 -5.45
C LYS A 45 22.64 -0.94 -5.77
N ARG A 46 22.54 -0.51 -7.04
CA ARG A 46 22.67 0.92 -7.41
C ARG A 46 21.67 1.80 -6.65
N MET A 47 20.42 1.36 -6.52
CA MET A 47 19.41 2.07 -5.72
C MET A 47 19.78 2.11 -4.23
N ILE A 48 20.23 1.00 -3.65
CA ILE A 48 20.66 0.92 -2.25
C ILE A 48 21.85 1.86 -2.00
N ASP A 49 22.86 1.82 -2.86
CA ASP A 49 24.07 2.65 -2.74
C ASP A 49 23.73 4.15 -2.89
N MET A 50 22.79 4.49 -3.75
CA MET A 50 22.29 5.87 -3.89
C MET A 50 21.60 6.34 -2.61
N ALA A 51 20.70 5.55 -2.05
CA ALA A 51 20.01 5.87 -0.80
C ALA A 51 20.95 5.96 0.40
N ALA A 52 21.95 5.07 0.46
CA ALA A 52 22.95 5.02 1.52
C ALA A 52 23.79 6.31 1.63
N LYS A 53 24.03 7.05 0.52
CA LYS A 53 24.70 8.36 0.53
C LYS A 53 23.99 9.37 1.44
N TYR A 54 22.69 9.22 1.65
CA TYR A 54 21.85 10.08 2.49
C TYR A 54 21.50 9.44 3.84
N GLY A 55 22.11 8.28 4.16
CA GLY A 55 21.82 7.51 5.37
C GLY A 55 20.40 6.95 5.35
N ILE A 56 19.87 6.61 4.17
CA ILE A 56 18.54 6.02 3.96
C ILE A 56 18.70 4.56 3.58
N SER A 57 17.90 3.68 4.20
CA SER A 57 17.85 2.26 3.88
C SER A 57 16.61 1.93 3.04
N ILE A 58 16.76 0.98 2.13
CA ILE A 58 15.67 0.40 1.34
C ILE A 58 15.10 -0.78 2.12
N ASP A 59 14.02 -0.55 2.89
CA ASP A 59 13.38 -1.57 3.72
C ASP A 59 12.30 -2.36 2.96
N CYS A 60 11.86 -1.82 1.82
CA CYS A 60 10.85 -2.40 0.93
C CYS A 60 11.12 -1.96 -0.52
N THR A 61 10.57 -2.69 -1.48
CA THR A 61 10.49 -2.28 -2.89
C THR A 61 9.16 -2.74 -3.49
N ALA A 62 8.88 -2.36 -4.73
CA ALA A 62 7.71 -2.82 -5.47
C ALA A 62 8.11 -3.27 -6.88
N PRO A 63 7.43 -4.27 -7.47
CA PRO A 63 7.62 -4.60 -8.87
C PRO A 63 7.07 -3.47 -9.76
N PRO A 64 7.48 -3.39 -11.04
CA PRO A 64 7.01 -2.38 -11.99
C PRO A 64 5.60 -2.67 -12.54
N PHE A 65 4.90 -3.59 -11.95
CA PHE A 65 3.54 -4.01 -12.25
C PHE A 65 2.86 -4.46 -10.93
N LEU A 66 1.59 -4.87 -10.97
CA LEU A 66 0.80 -5.12 -9.75
C LEU A 66 0.73 -3.86 -8.87
N GLU A 67 0.54 -2.72 -9.51
CA GLU A 67 0.27 -1.44 -8.88
C GLU A 67 -1.24 -1.28 -8.62
N SER A 68 -1.65 -0.21 -7.91
CA SER A 68 -3.06 0.15 -7.73
C SER A 68 -3.62 0.91 -8.93
N SER A 69 -3.32 0.44 -10.13
CA SER A 69 -3.76 1.03 -11.39
C SER A 69 -5.14 0.49 -11.81
N TYR A 70 -5.88 1.32 -12.55
CA TYR A 70 -7.07 0.86 -13.25
C TYR A 70 -6.63 -0.09 -14.37
N ILE A 71 -7.24 -1.27 -14.45
CA ILE A 71 -6.75 -2.37 -15.28
C ILE A 71 -6.60 -2.02 -16.77
N ASP A 72 -7.43 -1.10 -17.28
CA ASP A 72 -7.39 -0.68 -18.68
C ASP A 72 -6.14 0.13 -19.02
N HIS A 73 -5.48 0.71 -18.01
CA HIS A 73 -4.22 1.46 -18.16
C HIS A 73 -2.98 0.59 -17.84
N GLU A 74 -3.19 -0.62 -17.31
CA GLU A 74 -2.09 -1.51 -16.92
C GLU A 74 -1.43 -2.14 -18.14
N LYS A 75 -0.10 -2.06 -18.23
CA LYS A 75 0.67 -2.65 -19.35
C LYS A 75 0.79 -4.17 -19.24
N HIS A 76 0.84 -4.69 -18.02
CA HIS A 76 1.02 -6.11 -17.72
C HIS A 76 -0.12 -6.65 -16.85
N PRO A 77 -1.34 -6.75 -17.40
CA PRO A 77 -2.54 -7.08 -16.66
C PRO A 77 -2.79 -8.57 -16.51
N ALA A 78 -1.95 -9.43 -17.13
CA ALA A 78 -2.25 -10.84 -17.36
C ALA A 78 -2.58 -11.62 -16.09
N ILE A 79 -1.91 -11.32 -14.97
CA ILE A 79 -2.21 -11.94 -13.66
C ILE A 79 -3.64 -11.60 -13.24
N MET A 80 -4.01 -10.32 -13.27
CA MET A 80 -5.32 -9.87 -12.83
C MET A 80 -6.43 -10.19 -13.85
N LEU A 81 -6.09 -10.47 -15.12
CA LEU A 81 -7.03 -10.92 -16.15
C LEU A 81 -7.10 -12.45 -16.27
N ALA A 82 -6.27 -13.20 -15.54
CA ALA A 82 -6.14 -14.66 -15.62
C ALA A 82 -5.81 -15.17 -17.05
N GLN A 83 -4.92 -14.47 -17.76
CA GLN A 83 -4.57 -14.75 -19.16
C GLN A 83 -3.25 -15.51 -19.24
N SER A 84 -3.30 -16.82 -19.44
CA SER A 84 -2.13 -17.65 -19.75
C SER A 84 -1.91 -17.74 -21.28
N PRO A 85 -0.66 -17.78 -21.77
CA PRO A 85 0.57 -18.03 -20.99
C PRO A 85 1.19 -16.76 -20.36
N GLU A 86 0.69 -15.56 -20.63
CA GLU A 86 1.28 -14.30 -20.13
C GLU A 86 1.26 -14.21 -18.61
N ARG A 87 0.19 -14.71 -17.96
CA ARG A 87 0.09 -14.76 -16.49
C ARG A 87 1.26 -15.54 -15.88
N ASP A 88 1.56 -16.68 -16.46
CA ASP A 88 2.59 -17.60 -15.94
C ASP A 88 3.98 -16.98 -16.11
N ARG A 89 4.25 -16.37 -17.29
CA ARG A 89 5.46 -15.60 -17.55
C ARG A 89 5.64 -14.43 -16.56
N ASP A 90 4.58 -13.65 -16.30
CA ASP A 90 4.65 -12.50 -15.41
C ASP A 90 4.90 -12.94 -13.95
N ILE A 91 4.34 -14.08 -13.55
CA ILE A 91 4.62 -14.71 -12.25
C ILE A 91 6.09 -15.16 -12.17
N GLU A 92 6.65 -15.79 -13.20
CA GLU A 92 8.07 -16.19 -13.24
C GLU A 92 9.02 -14.98 -13.12
N GLN A 93 8.66 -13.86 -13.74
CA GLN A 93 9.43 -12.62 -13.58
C GLN A 93 9.35 -12.07 -12.16
N LEU A 94 8.19 -12.13 -11.50
CA LEU A 94 8.08 -11.77 -10.08
C LEU A 94 8.89 -12.70 -9.19
N GLN A 95 8.90 -13.99 -9.45
CA GLN A 95 9.75 -14.95 -8.73
C GLN A 95 11.24 -14.60 -8.89
N THR A 96 11.65 -14.18 -10.09
CA THR A 96 13.00 -13.69 -10.34
C THR A 96 13.29 -12.41 -9.54
N PHE A 97 12.32 -11.50 -9.47
CA PHE A 97 12.45 -10.29 -8.65
C PHE A 97 12.61 -10.61 -7.16
N ILE A 98 11.88 -11.59 -6.62
CA ILE A 98 12.02 -12.06 -5.24
C ILE A 98 13.44 -12.55 -4.97
N ARG A 99 13.99 -13.40 -5.87
CA ARG A 99 15.36 -13.91 -5.75
C ARG A 99 16.39 -12.78 -5.78
N ASN A 100 16.21 -11.81 -6.69
CA ASN A 100 17.12 -10.67 -6.82
C ASN A 100 17.06 -9.75 -5.61
N CYS A 101 15.88 -9.50 -5.05
CA CYS A 101 15.72 -8.73 -3.81
C CYS A 101 16.44 -9.41 -2.64
N ALA A 102 16.33 -10.73 -2.50
CA ALA A 102 17.05 -11.48 -1.46
C ALA A 102 18.57 -11.35 -1.61
N GLN A 103 19.09 -11.48 -2.84
CA GLN A 103 20.54 -11.34 -3.11
C GLN A 103 21.03 -9.90 -2.88
N ALA A 104 20.19 -8.90 -3.14
CA ALA A 104 20.52 -7.50 -2.90
C ALA A 104 20.35 -7.08 -1.42
N GLY A 105 19.66 -7.89 -0.60
CA GLY A 105 19.41 -7.59 0.82
C GLY A 105 18.16 -6.77 1.08
N ILE A 106 17.22 -6.67 0.13
CA ILE A 106 15.91 -6.00 0.31
C ILE A 106 14.92 -7.01 0.90
N PRO A 107 14.38 -6.78 2.11
CA PRO A 107 13.65 -7.82 2.85
C PRO A 107 12.15 -7.87 2.59
N CYS A 108 11.60 -6.96 1.78
CA CYS A 108 10.15 -6.83 1.59
C CYS A 108 9.80 -6.36 0.17
N ILE A 109 8.74 -6.93 -0.39
CA ILE A 109 8.14 -6.49 -1.66
C ILE A 109 6.67 -6.17 -1.38
N LYS A 110 6.26 -4.92 -1.67
CA LYS A 110 4.84 -4.55 -1.66
C LYS A 110 4.25 -4.71 -3.05
N TYR A 111 2.97 -5.08 -3.12
CA TYR A 111 2.24 -5.23 -4.37
C TYR A 111 0.74 -5.04 -4.15
N ASN A 112 0.00 -4.89 -5.24
CA ASN A 112 -1.45 -4.78 -5.25
C ASN A 112 -2.05 -5.89 -6.12
N MET A 113 -3.22 -6.36 -5.74
CA MET A 113 -4.07 -7.21 -6.59
C MET A 113 -5.37 -6.45 -6.81
N SER A 114 -5.38 -5.54 -7.77
CA SER A 114 -6.50 -4.64 -8.05
C SER A 114 -6.86 -4.64 -9.53
N ILE A 115 -8.15 -4.46 -9.83
CA ILE A 115 -8.68 -4.28 -11.17
C ILE A 115 -9.12 -2.83 -11.37
N LEU A 116 -9.71 -2.22 -10.36
CA LEU A 116 -10.30 -0.89 -10.46
C LEU A 116 -9.38 0.24 -9.95
N GLY A 117 -8.18 -0.10 -9.45
CA GLY A 117 -7.28 0.90 -8.89
C GLY A 117 -7.86 1.62 -7.67
N VAL A 118 -7.49 2.87 -7.48
CA VAL A 118 -8.01 3.74 -6.40
C VAL A 118 -9.25 4.48 -6.92
N LEU A 119 -10.39 4.31 -6.24
CA LEU A 119 -11.65 4.96 -6.62
C LEU A 119 -11.88 6.20 -5.76
N ARG A 120 -12.17 7.32 -6.43
CA ARG A 120 -12.57 8.58 -5.78
C ARG A 120 -13.64 9.28 -6.60
N THR A 121 -14.57 9.96 -5.95
CA THR A 121 -15.66 10.70 -6.60
C THR A 121 -15.33 12.17 -6.82
N GLY A 122 -14.28 12.67 -6.18
CA GLY A 122 -13.87 14.06 -6.34
C GLY A 122 -12.90 14.53 -5.27
N ARG A 123 -12.89 15.85 -5.10
CA ARG A 123 -12.12 16.53 -4.05
C ARG A 123 -12.98 17.61 -3.41
N VAL A 124 -12.80 17.82 -2.11
CA VAL A 124 -13.48 18.86 -1.34
C VAL A 124 -12.48 19.79 -0.67
N PRO A 125 -12.83 21.07 -0.48
CA PRO A 125 -11.99 21.99 0.28
C PRO A 125 -11.84 21.55 1.73
N GLY A 126 -10.62 21.66 2.25
CA GLY A 126 -10.25 21.37 3.62
C GLY A 126 -9.56 22.54 4.30
N ARG A 127 -8.79 22.27 5.34
CA ARG A 127 -8.04 23.23 6.12
C ARG A 127 -7.08 24.04 5.25
N GLY A 128 -7.14 25.37 5.33
CA GLY A 128 -6.26 26.28 4.59
C GLY A 128 -6.36 26.12 3.08
N ASP A 129 -7.57 25.86 2.57
CA ASP A 129 -7.87 25.60 1.17
C ASP A 129 -7.19 24.35 0.58
N ALA A 130 -6.63 23.48 1.41
CA ALA A 130 -6.17 22.17 0.94
C ALA A 130 -7.30 21.37 0.32
N LEU A 131 -6.98 20.55 -0.68
CA LEU A 131 -7.96 19.72 -1.37
C LEU A 131 -7.88 18.29 -0.85
N TYR A 132 -8.97 17.81 -0.26
CA TYR A 132 -9.11 16.47 0.30
C TYR A 132 -9.77 15.54 -0.71
N SER A 133 -9.17 14.39 -0.98
CA SER A 133 -9.78 13.36 -1.83
C SER A 133 -11.03 12.81 -1.16
N GLN A 134 -12.09 12.63 -1.94
CA GLN A 134 -13.39 12.15 -1.48
C GLN A 134 -13.81 10.87 -2.19
N TRP A 135 -14.38 9.96 -1.44
CA TRP A 135 -15.22 8.89 -1.97
C TRP A 135 -16.62 8.98 -1.37
N LYS A 136 -17.62 8.99 -2.23
CA LYS A 136 -19.01 8.99 -1.83
C LYS A 136 -19.80 8.13 -2.79
N LEU A 137 -20.22 6.95 -2.33
CA LEU A 137 -20.87 5.96 -3.18
C LEU A 137 -22.12 6.50 -3.86
N SER A 138 -22.87 7.38 -3.18
CA SER A 138 -24.08 8.02 -3.75
C SER A 138 -23.78 8.96 -4.92
N GLU A 139 -22.54 9.41 -5.08
CA GLU A 139 -22.06 10.25 -6.19
C GLU A 139 -21.28 9.45 -7.23
N ALA A 140 -21.06 8.15 -6.98
CA ALA A 140 -20.30 7.26 -7.85
C ALA A 140 -21.18 6.69 -8.98
N HIS A 141 -20.54 6.18 -10.03
CA HIS A 141 -21.21 5.57 -11.19
C HIS A 141 -20.89 4.07 -11.24
N PRO A 142 -21.61 3.21 -10.46
CA PRO A 142 -21.24 1.82 -10.27
C PRO A 142 -21.47 0.91 -11.48
N ALA A 143 -22.28 1.35 -12.46
CA ALA A 143 -22.74 0.48 -13.53
C ALA A 143 -21.88 0.54 -14.81
N THR A 144 -21.12 1.62 -15.03
CA THR A 144 -20.49 1.85 -16.34
C THR A 144 -19.21 2.68 -16.27
N PRO A 145 -18.32 2.50 -17.24
CA PRO A 145 -18.20 1.34 -18.15
C PRO A 145 -17.62 0.12 -17.44
N LEU A 146 -17.84 -1.09 -17.98
CA LEU A 146 -17.04 -2.25 -17.55
C LEU A 146 -15.60 -2.07 -18.05
N THR A 147 -14.63 -2.53 -17.25
CA THR A 147 -13.23 -2.60 -17.67
C THR A 147 -13.03 -3.72 -18.69
N ARG A 148 -11.84 -3.78 -19.31
CA ARG A 148 -11.44 -4.93 -20.14
C ARG A 148 -11.44 -6.28 -19.40
N ALA A 149 -11.47 -6.26 -18.06
CA ALA A 149 -11.65 -7.48 -17.26
C ALA A 149 -13.06 -8.05 -17.34
N GLY A 150 -14.05 -7.28 -17.83
CA GLY A 150 -15.46 -7.65 -17.84
C GLY A 150 -16.02 -7.81 -16.43
N VAL A 151 -16.96 -8.74 -16.27
CA VAL A 151 -17.51 -9.09 -14.96
C VAL A 151 -16.56 -10.03 -14.24
N VAL A 152 -16.16 -9.64 -13.04
CA VAL A 152 -15.29 -10.43 -12.15
C VAL A 152 -15.96 -10.56 -10.78
N ASN A 153 -16.66 -11.66 -10.59
CA ASN A 153 -17.28 -11.95 -9.31
C ASN A 153 -16.24 -12.39 -8.24
N ALA A 154 -16.68 -12.53 -7.00
CA ALA A 154 -15.81 -12.85 -5.89
C ALA A 154 -15.07 -14.20 -6.09
N ASP A 155 -15.70 -15.22 -6.62
CA ASP A 155 -15.08 -16.54 -6.83
C ASP A 155 -13.98 -16.46 -7.90
N MET A 156 -14.22 -15.74 -8.99
CA MET A 156 -13.22 -15.49 -10.03
C MET A 156 -12.05 -14.69 -9.49
N PHE A 157 -12.31 -13.71 -8.63
CA PHE A 157 -11.23 -12.91 -8.04
C PHE A 157 -10.39 -13.76 -7.06
N TRP A 158 -11.05 -14.59 -6.23
CA TRP A 158 -10.36 -15.52 -5.34
C TRP A 158 -9.55 -16.59 -6.10
N GLU A 159 -10.03 -17.09 -7.23
CA GLU A 159 -9.24 -17.98 -8.09
C GLU A 159 -7.93 -17.32 -8.53
N ARG A 160 -8.00 -16.08 -9.02
CA ARG A 160 -6.82 -15.32 -9.47
C ARG A 160 -5.81 -15.09 -8.32
N ILE A 161 -6.31 -14.73 -7.14
CA ILE A 161 -5.47 -14.58 -5.94
C ILE A 161 -4.83 -15.90 -5.55
N THR A 162 -5.61 -16.97 -5.47
CA THR A 162 -5.12 -18.29 -5.05
C THR A 162 -4.06 -18.80 -6.01
N TYR A 163 -4.33 -18.74 -7.32
CA TYR A 163 -3.35 -19.10 -8.33
C TYR A 163 -2.03 -18.34 -8.18
N PHE A 164 -2.10 -17.02 -8.01
CA PHE A 164 -0.93 -16.19 -7.80
C PHE A 164 -0.15 -16.58 -6.54
N LEU A 165 -0.84 -16.74 -5.42
CA LEU A 165 -0.20 -17.07 -4.13
C LEU A 165 0.42 -18.47 -4.15
N ASP A 166 -0.21 -19.46 -4.81
CA ASP A 166 0.32 -20.81 -4.94
C ASP A 166 1.68 -20.87 -5.64
N HIS A 167 1.95 -19.92 -6.54
CA HIS A 167 3.20 -19.85 -7.28
C HIS A 167 4.24 -18.92 -6.65
N VAL A 168 3.79 -17.86 -5.95
CA VAL A 168 4.69 -16.81 -5.45
C VAL A 168 5.13 -17.08 -4.01
N ILE A 169 4.24 -17.51 -3.14
CA ILE A 169 4.57 -17.67 -1.71
C ILE A 169 5.61 -18.76 -1.44
N PRO A 170 5.63 -19.91 -2.14
CA PRO A 170 6.72 -20.87 -1.96
C PRO A 170 8.11 -20.28 -2.22
N VAL A 171 8.25 -19.43 -3.26
CA VAL A 171 9.53 -18.75 -3.54
C VAL A 171 9.84 -17.70 -2.47
N ALA A 172 8.85 -16.94 -2.03
CA ALA A 172 9.03 -15.99 -0.93
C ALA A 172 9.48 -16.67 0.38
N ASN A 173 8.97 -17.87 0.65
CA ASN A 173 9.38 -18.71 1.79
C ASN A 173 10.84 -19.15 1.68
N GLU A 174 11.25 -19.65 0.52
CA GLU A 174 12.62 -20.10 0.26
C GLU A 174 13.62 -18.96 0.48
N TYR A 175 13.32 -17.78 -0.06
CA TYR A 175 14.23 -16.63 -0.03
C TYR A 175 13.98 -15.69 1.16
N LYS A 176 13.01 -15.95 2.02
CA LYS A 176 12.67 -15.18 3.23
C LYS A 176 12.33 -13.72 2.92
N ILE A 177 11.59 -13.48 1.84
CA ILE A 177 11.12 -12.16 1.43
C ILE A 177 9.66 -11.98 1.86
N ARG A 178 9.38 -10.91 2.59
CA ARG A 178 8.02 -10.55 2.98
C ARG A 178 7.26 -10.03 1.76
N MET A 179 6.18 -10.74 1.39
CA MET A 179 5.25 -10.33 0.35
C MET A 179 4.09 -9.56 0.98
N ALA A 180 4.05 -8.26 0.76
CA ALA A 180 3.15 -7.32 1.41
C ALA A 180 2.05 -6.85 0.45
N CYS A 181 0.86 -7.48 0.49
CA CYS A 181 -0.27 -7.10 -0.34
C CYS A 181 -1.02 -5.90 0.24
N HIS A 182 -1.32 -4.90 -0.60
CA HIS A 182 -2.16 -3.77 -0.25
C HIS A 182 -3.64 -4.15 -0.35
N PRO A 183 -4.53 -3.72 0.57
CA PRO A 183 -5.97 -3.86 0.40
C PRO A 183 -6.48 -3.07 -0.81
N GLU A 184 -7.64 -3.42 -1.34
CA GLU A 184 -8.27 -2.64 -2.42
C GLU A 184 -8.89 -1.35 -1.88
N ASP A 185 -8.61 -0.23 -2.53
CA ASP A 185 -8.91 1.12 -2.07
C ASP A 185 -9.95 1.83 -2.98
N PRO A 186 -11.15 2.15 -2.45
CA PRO A 186 -11.77 1.63 -1.24
C PRO A 186 -12.41 0.25 -1.45
N GLY A 187 -12.97 -0.34 -0.40
CA GLY A 187 -13.97 -1.40 -0.53
C GLY A 187 -15.21 -0.91 -1.28
N VAL A 188 -15.97 -1.84 -1.85
CA VAL A 188 -17.22 -1.55 -2.55
C VAL A 188 -18.32 -2.47 -2.02
N PRO A 189 -19.62 -2.15 -2.27
CA PRO A 189 -20.72 -3.03 -1.88
C PRO A 189 -20.58 -4.46 -2.42
N PRO A 190 -21.21 -5.46 -1.78
CA PRO A 190 -21.16 -6.86 -2.21
C PRO A 190 -21.58 -7.11 -3.66
N GLU A 191 -22.42 -6.23 -4.22
CA GLU A 191 -22.86 -6.25 -5.62
C GLU A 191 -21.71 -5.96 -6.59
N GLY A 192 -20.63 -5.40 -6.08
CA GLY A 192 -19.49 -4.97 -6.88
C GLY A 192 -19.60 -3.52 -7.39
N TYR A 193 -18.57 -3.10 -8.09
CA TYR A 193 -18.49 -1.81 -8.76
C TYR A 193 -17.93 -2.02 -10.16
N GLN A 194 -18.57 -1.46 -11.18
CA GLN A 194 -18.20 -1.67 -12.60
C GLN A 194 -17.99 -3.16 -12.94
N GLY A 195 -18.87 -4.02 -12.44
CA GLY A 195 -18.83 -5.46 -12.67
C GLY A 195 -17.76 -6.24 -11.85
N VAL A 196 -17.04 -5.58 -10.96
CA VAL A 196 -15.94 -6.21 -10.18
C VAL A 196 -16.29 -6.24 -8.70
N ASN A 197 -16.19 -7.41 -8.08
CA ASN A 197 -16.17 -7.54 -6.62
C ASN A 197 -14.75 -7.28 -6.09
N ARG A 198 -14.63 -6.45 -5.07
CA ARG A 198 -13.36 -6.14 -4.40
C ARG A 198 -13.19 -7.00 -3.15
N VAL A 199 -12.64 -8.19 -3.34
CA VAL A 199 -12.54 -9.17 -2.23
C VAL A 199 -11.50 -8.79 -1.17
N LEU A 200 -10.49 -7.99 -1.53
CA LEU A 200 -9.49 -7.44 -0.60
C LEU A 200 -9.87 -6.04 -0.08
N GLY A 201 -11.05 -5.53 -0.42
CA GLY A 201 -11.64 -4.32 0.11
C GLY A 201 -12.54 -4.57 1.32
N THR A 202 -12.39 -5.70 2.02
CA THR A 202 -13.14 -6.04 3.23
C THR A 202 -12.24 -6.67 4.29
N ILE A 203 -12.57 -6.45 5.56
CA ILE A 203 -11.79 -7.05 6.68
C ILE A 203 -11.81 -8.57 6.61
N ASP A 204 -12.95 -9.18 6.30
CA ASP A 204 -13.05 -10.63 6.20
C ASP A 204 -12.33 -11.19 4.98
N GLY A 205 -12.31 -10.44 3.87
CA GLY A 205 -11.48 -10.76 2.73
C GLY A 205 -9.98 -10.75 3.06
N LEU A 206 -9.51 -9.74 3.79
CA LEU A 206 -8.12 -9.68 4.25
C LEU A 206 -7.78 -10.82 5.23
N LYS A 207 -8.71 -11.18 6.12
CA LYS A 207 -8.54 -12.36 7.00
C LYS A 207 -8.41 -13.65 6.19
N LYS A 208 -9.28 -13.86 5.18
CA LYS A 208 -9.20 -15.00 4.26
C LYS A 208 -7.87 -14.99 3.50
N PHE A 209 -7.48 -13.84 2.95
CA PHE A 209 -6.25 -13.68 2.17
C PHE A 209 -5.02 -14.19 2.91
N ILE A 210 -4.82 -13.81 4.17
CA ILE A 210 -3.62 -14.21 4.94
C ILE A 210 -3.59 -15.70 5.31
N THR A 211 -4.67 -16.44 5.08
CA THR A 211 -4.74 -17.90 5.32
C THR A 211 -4.50 -18.73 4.07
N ILE A 212 -4.56 -18.11 2.87
CA ILE A 212 -4.21 -18.78 1.61
C ILE A 212 -2.67 -18.84 1.56
N GLN A 213 -2.09 -20.05 1.45
CA GLN A 213 -0.63 -20.25 1.53
C GLN A 213 -0.04 -19.58 2.79
N GLU A 214 -0.58 -19.91 3.98
CA GLU A 214 -0.16 -19.30 5.23
C GLU A 214 1.35 -19.44 5.45
N SER A 215 2.01 -18.32 5.72
CA SER A 215 3.45 -18.23 5.83
C SER A 215 3.85 -16.99 6.64
N PRO A 216 4.99 -17.04 7.36
CA PRO A 216 5.57 -15.85 7.99
C PRO A 216 6.02 -14.80 6.98
N TRP A 217 6.07 -15.13 5.69
CA TRP A 217 6.49 -14.25 4.59
C TRP A 217 5.32 -13.77 3.74
N HIS A 218 4.08 -14.18 4.08
CA HIS A 218 2.85 -13.75 3.44
C HIS A 218 2.04 -12.88 4.39
N GLY A 219 1.72 -11.63 3.99
CA GLY A 219 1.00 -10.68 4.82
C GLY A 219 0.61 -9.42 4.07
N LEU A 220 0.45 -8.32 4.80
CA LEU A 220 -0.17 -7.10 4.31
C LEU A 220 0.82 -5.93 4.28
N ASN A 221 0.76 -5.15 3.23
CA ASN A 221 1.00 -3.73 3.26
C ASN A 221 -0.26 -3.09 3.85
N PHE A 222 -0.30 -2.96 5.18
CA PHE A 222 -1.48 -2.59 5.93
C PHE A 222 -1.75 -1.09 5.75
N CYS A 223 -2.58 -0.74 4.78
CA CYS A 223 -3.03 0.63 4.63
C CYS A 223 -4.11 0.93 5.67
N GLN A 224 -3.72 1.60 6.77
CA GLN A 224 -4.66 1.96 7.83
C GLN A 224 -5.81 2.83 7.28
N GLY A 225 -5.52 3.76 6.37
CA GLY A 225 -6.53 4.58 5.72
C GLY A 225 -7.56 3.71 4.98
N THR A 226 -7.11 2.91 4.02
CA THR A 226 -7.99 2.03 3.22
C THR A 226 -8.80 1.06 4.09
N ILE A 227 -8.18 0.48 5.12
CA ILE A 227 -8.91 -0.40 6.04
C ILE A 227 -9.97 0.39 6.83
N SER A 228 -9.68 1.63 7.20
CA SER A 228 -10.65 2.51 7.88
C SER A 228 -11.82 2.90 6.98
N GLU A 229 -11.57 3.06 5.68
CA GLU A 229 -12.58 3.31 4.64
C GLU A 229 -13.61 2.16 4.50
N ASP A 230 -13.29 0.97 5.03
CA ASP A 230 -14.15 -0.21 4.99
C ASP A 230 -14.92 -0.45 6.32
N LEU A 231 -14.76 0.44 7.30
CA LEU A 231 -15.38 0.32 8.61
C LEU A 231 -16.59 1.25 8.74
N GLU A 232 -17.59 0.83 9.53
CA GLU A 232 -18.76 1.65 9.87
C GLU A 232 -18.42 2.70 10.93
N ASP A 233 -17.51 2.37 11.85
CA ASP A 233 -17.00 3.27 12.89
C ASP A 233 -15.46 3.12 12.95
N PRO A 234 -14.72 3.77 12.03
CA PRO A 234 -13.26 3.67 11.98
C PRO A 234 -12.58 4.15 13.25
N GLY A 235 -13.15 5.17 13.93
CA GLY A 235 -12.60 5.72 15.17
C GLY A 235 -12.50 4.73 16.32
N THR A 236 -13.30 3.68 16.32
CA THR A 236 -13.29 2.64 17.36
C THR A 236 -12.82 1.29 16.83
N GLN A 237 -13.21 0.89 15.63
CA GLN A 237 -13.02 -0.46 15.11
C GLN A 237 -11.58 -0.73 14.65
N ILE A 238 -10.88 0.27 14.11
CA ILE A 238 -9.54 0.12 13.53
C ILE A 238 -8.53 -0.51 14.50
N PHE A 239 -8.60 -0.18 15.78
CA PHE A 239 -7.66 -0.69 16.78
C PHE A 239 -7.74 -2.21 16.96
N ASN A 240 -8.94 -2.77 16.86
CA ASN A 240 -9.12 -4.23 16.91
C ASN A 240 -8.61 -4.90 15.63
N VAL A 241 -8.74 -4.24 14.47
CA VAL A 241 -8.20 -4.73 13.20
C VAL A 241 -6.65 -4.75 13.25
N ILE A 242 -6.03 -3.67 13.76
CA ILE A 242 -4.56 -3.63 13.97
C ILE A 242 -4.12 -4.76 14.90
N ARG A 243 -4.83 -5.00 16.02
CA ARG A 243 -4.52 -6.12 16.93
C ARG A 243 -4.66 -7.47 16.26
N TYR A 244 -5.72 -7.66 15.45
CA TYR A 244 -5.96 -8.94 14.78
C TYR A 244 -4.79 -9.33 13.86
N PHE A 245 -4.36 -8.45 12.98
CA PHE A 245 -3.27 -8.71 12.05
C PHE A 245 -1.89 -8.58 12.71
N GLY A 246 -1.73 -7.65 13.63
CA GLY A 246 -0.46 -7.38 14.31
C GLY A 246 -0.01 -8.51 15.22
N THR A 247 -0.89 -9.07 16.04
CA THR A 247 -0.58 -10.23 16.91
C THR A 247 -0.23 -11.48 16.10
N ARG A 248 -0.77 -11.60 14.88
CA ARG A 248 -0.46 -12.68 13.93
C ARG A 248 0.80 -12.41 13.11
N LYS A 249 1.46 -11.25 13.33
CA LYS A 249 2.68 -10.83 12.58
C LYS A 249 2.44 -10.76 11.06
N LYS A 250 1.24 -10.34 10.65
CA LYS A 250 0.84 -10.22 9.24
C LYS A 250 0.91 -8.77 8.70
N ILE A 251 1.39 -7.82 9.49
CA ILE A 251 1.62 -6.42 9.07
C ILE A 251 3.10 -6.26 8.73
N PHE A 252 3.43 -6.01 7.46
CA PHE A 252 4.81 -5.90 6.97
C PHE A 252 5.21 -4.48 6.61
N ASN A 253 4.23 -3.62 6.33
CA ASN A 253 4.36 -2.21 6.06
C ASN A 253 3.06 -1.51 6.46
N VAL A 254 3.09 -0.22 6.82
CA VAL A 254 1.89 0.53 7.18
C VAL A 254 1.84 1.85 6.43
N HIS A 255 0.75 2.05 5.69
CA HIS A 255 0.34 3.37 5.26
C HIS A 255 -0.48 4.00 6.39
N PHE A 256 0.14 4.93 7.10
CA PHE A 256 -0.41 5.55 8.31
C PHE A 256 -1.19 6.81 7.93
N ARG A 257 -2.34 6.61 7.27
CA ARG A 257 -3.25 7.62 6.75
C ARG A 257 -4.50 7.71 7.60
N ASN A 258 -5.07 8.91 7.72
CA ASN A 258 -6.32 9.19 8.42
C ASN A 258 -7.43 9.56 7.43
N ILE A 259 -8.65 9.26 7.82
CA ILE A 259 -9.86 9.63 7.11
C ILE A 259 -10.86 10.29 8.07
N ARG A 260 -11.82 11.02 7.52
CA ARG A 260 -13.04 11.43 8.18
C ARG A 260 -14.22 10.84 7.46
N GLY A 261 -15.14 10.21 8.18
CA GLY A 261 -16.27 9.48 7.63
C GLY A 261 -16.16 7.97 7.84
N HIS A 262 -16.83 7.22 7.02
CA HIS A 262 -17.01 5.77 7.21
C HIS A 262 -17.16 5.07 5.85
N ARG A 263 -17.44 3.78 5.88
CA ARG A 263 -17.67 2.99 4.65
C ARG A 263 -18.61 3.72 3.69
N ASN A 264 -18.18 3.80 2.43
CA ASN A 264 -18.92 4.39 1.31
C ASN A 264 -19.09 5.92 1.34
N ASP A 265 -18.67 6.62 2.40
CA ASP A 265 -18.72 8.08 2.50
C ASP A 265 -17.57 8.60 3.39
N PHE A 266 -16.46 9.00 2.79
CA PHE A 266 -15.29 9.51 3.51
C PHE A 266 -14.51 10.54 2.71
N ILE A 267 -13.65 11.27 3.43
CA ILE A 267 -12.60 12.12 2.87
C ILE A 267 -11.25 11.75 3.48
N GLU A 268 -10.18 11.84 2.68
CA GLU A 268 -8.80 11.68 3.14
C GLU A 268 -8.31 13.01 3.70
N VAL A 269 -7.84 13.00 4.94
CA VAL A 269 -7.51 14.22 5.68
C VAL A 269 -6.07 14.20 6.19
N TYR A 270 -5.61 15.31 6.76
CA TYR A 270 -4.35 15.33 7.50
C TYR A 270 -4.40 14.39 8.71
N PRO A 271 -3.23 13.88 9.19
CA PRO A 271 -3.20 12.88 10.27
C PRO A 271 -3.86 13.34 11.57
N ASP A 272 -3.93 14.65 11.83
CA ASP A 272 -4.51 15.26 13.03
C ASP A 272 -6.01 15.60 12.91
N GLU A 273 -6.62 15.43 11.74
CA GLU A 273 -8.00 15.86 11.47
C GLU A 273 -9.01 14.72 11.33
N GLY A 274 -8.57 13.47 11.26
CA GLY A 274 -9.43 12.34 11.01
C GLY A 274 -10.10 11.77 12.26
N ASP A 275 -10.95 10.78 12.01
CA ASP A 275 -11.71 10.11 13.06
C ASP A 275 -10.87 9.09 13.84
N ILE A 276 -9.72 8.69 13.29
CA ILE A 276 -8.80 7.78 13.96
C ILE A 276 -7.86 8.56 14.89
N ASP A 277 -7.91 8.27 16.19
CA ASP A 277 -6.93 8.75 17.16
C ASP A 277 -5.54 8.12 16.88
N PHE A 278 -4.64 8.89 16.26
CA PHE A 278 -3.30 8.44 15.91
C PHE A 278 -2.40 8.21 17.13
N VAL A 279 -2.64 8.91 18.23
CA VAL A 279 -1.93 8.66 19.50
C VAL A 279 -2.29 7.28 20.05
N LYS A 280 -3.56 6.90 19.96
CA LYS A 280 -4.01 5.56 20.30
C LYS A 280 -3.51 4.51 19.32
N ALA A 281 -3.58 4.80 18.02
CA ALA A 281 -3.12 3.86 16.97
C ALA A 281 -1.64 3.50 17.13
N ILE A 282 -0.75 4.48 17.35
CA ILE A 282 0.69 4.23 17.54
C ILE A 282 0.96 3.35 18.77
N LYS A 283 0.18 3.52 19.86
CA LYS A 283 0.26 2.67 21.05
C LYS A 283 -0.15 1.23 20.75
N VAL A 284 -1.19 1.04 19.91
CA VAL A 284 -1.63 -0.31 19.50
C VAL A 284 -0.58 -0.97 18.60
N TYR A 285 0.06 -0.25 17.67
CA TYR A 285 1.18 -0.80 16.91
C TYR A 285 2.35 -1.19 17.81
N LYS A 286 2.65 -0.42 18.86
CA LYS A 286 3.64 -0.80 19.87
C LYS A 286 3.21 -2.04 20.66
N GLU A 287 1.96 -2.10 21.12
CA GLU A 287 1.35 -3.22 21.85
C GLU A 287 1.53 -4.55 21.10
N VAL A 288 1.26 -4.56 19.79
CA VAL A 288 1.41 -5.78 18.97
C VAL A 288 2.87 -6.05 18.54
N GLY A 289 3.82 -5.19 18.93
CA GLY A 289 5.23 -5.32 18.63
C GLY A 289 5.57 -5.10 17.15
N TYR A 290 4.87 -4.19 16.46
CA TYR A 290 5.15 -3.86 15.06
C TYR A 290 6.51 -3.15 14.91
N PRO A 291 7.47 -3.69 14.12
CA PRO A 291 8.84 -3.15 14.10
C PRO A 291 9.17 -2.32 12.85
N TYR A 292 8.31 -2.33 11.83
CA TYR A 292 8.61 -1.83 10.49
C TYR A 292 8.21 -0.37 10.30
N MET A 293 8.06 0.05 9.01
CA MET A 293 7.77 1.42 8.63
C MET A 293 6.32 1.83 8.88
N LEU A 294 6.15 3.05 9.40
CA LEU A 294 4.92 3.83 9.35
C LEU A 294 5.18 5.00 8.40
N MET A 295 4.38 5.15 7.37
CA MET A 295 4.60 6.17 6.35
C MET A 295 3.30 6.87 5.96
N PRO A 296 3.35 8.15 5.57
CA PRO A 296 2.23 8.77 4.88
C PRO A 296 1.98 8.07 3.54
N ASP A 297 0.77 8.20 3.05
CA ASP A 297 0.33 7.62 1.78
C ASP A 297 -0.30 8.72 0.92
N HIS A 298 -1.63 8.76 0.76
CA HIS A 298 -2.26 9.91 0.17
C HIS A 298 -2.25 11.08 1.19
N VAL A 299 -1.91 12.27 0.71
CA VAL A 299 -1.92 13.48 1.52
C VAL A 299 -2.76 14.56 0.84
N PRO A 300 -3.34 15.51 1.60
CA PRO A 300 -4.06 16.63 1.01
C PRO A 300 -3.19 17.44 0.05
N LEU A 301 -3.78 17.87 -1.06
CA LEU A 301 -3.10 18.67 -2.06
C LEU A 301 -3.20 20.16 -1.69
N ALA A 302 -2.17 20.95 -2.00
CA ALA A 302 -2.26 22.38 -1.92
C ALA A 302 -3.19 22.93 -3.01
N ALA A 303 -3.98 23.94 -2.66
CA ALA A 303 -4.78 24.66 -3.67
C ALA A 303 -3.88 25.37 -4.69
N ASN A 304 -4.42 25.57 -5.89
CA ASN A 304 -3.77 26.36 -6.96
C ASN A 304 -2.40 25.84 -7.43
N ASN A 305 -2.12 24.54 -7.30
CA ASN A 305 -0.84 23.93 -7.66
C ASN A 305 0.39 24.56 -7.00
N ALA A 306 0.22 25.19 -5.82
CA ALA A 306 1.33 25.78 -5.08
C ALA A 306 2.36 24.74 -4.60
N ASP A 307 1.96 23.47 -4.52
CA ASP A 307 2.80 22.31 -4.13
C ASP A 307 2.36 21.10 -4.97
N PRO A 308 2.70 21.05 -6.27
CA PRO A 308 2.18 20.03 -7.19
C PRO A 308 2.57 18.59 -6.78
N ASP A 309 3.70 18.42 -6.11
CA ASP A 309 4.20 17.13 -5.63
C ASP A 309 3.76 16.85 -4.20
N SER A 310 2.93 17.71 -3.60
CA SER A 310 2.45 17.61 -2.20
C SER A 310 3.58 17.53 -1.16
N LEU A 311 4.76 18.04 -1.45
CA LEU A 311 5.95 17.93 -0.60
C LEU A 311 5.75 18.57 0.79
N GLN A 312 5.00 19.69 0.87
CA GLN A 312 4.71 20.36 2.15
C GLN A 312 3.78 19.48 3.00
N SER A 313 2.76 18.90 2.40
CA SER A 313 1.84 17.98 3.08
C SER A 313 2.56 16.72 3.56
N PHE A 314 3.43 16.15 2.73
CA PHE A 314 4.28 15.03 3.14
C PHE A 314 5.22 15.42 4.29
N ALA A 315 5.87 16.59 4.22
CA ALA A 315 6.76 17.08 5.28
C ALA A 315 6.04 17.20 6.62
N TYR A 316 4.81 17.75 6.61
CA TYR A 316 3.97 17.80 7.79
C TYR A 316 3.68 16.40 8.35
N CYS A 317 3.27 15.47 7.50
CA CYS A 317 2.99 14.08 7.89
C CYS A 317 4.22 13.38 8.46
N TYR A 318 5.41 13.56 7.88
CA TYR A 318 6.65 13.01 8.45
C TYR A 318 6.93 13.53 9.84
N GLY A 319 6.81 14.85 10.05
CA GLY A 319 7.00 15.46 11.36
C GLY A 319 6.04 14.90 12.41
N TYR A 320 4.75 14.79 12.04
CA TYR A 320 3.70 14.29 12.91
C TYR A 320 3.93 12.80 13.28
N ILE A 321 4.15 11.94 12.30
CA ILE A 321 4.41 10.50 12.53
C ILE A 321 5.66 10.31 13.38
N ARG A 322 6.73 11.07 13.10
CA ARG A 322 7.97 10.99 13.86
C ARG A 322 7.77 11.36 15.32
N ALA A 323 7.04 12.44 15.61
CA ALA A 323 6.72 12.86 16.98
C ALA A 323 5.94 11.78 17.74
N LEU A 324 4.99 11.13 17.09
CA LEU A 324 4.24 10.00 17.65
C LEU A 324 5.14 8.82 17.97
N ILE A 325 6.04 8.43 17.04
CA ILE A 325 7.01 7.35 17.28
C ILE A 325 7.92 7.68 18.48
N GLN A 326 8.40 8.91 18.59
CA GLN A 326 9.22 9.36 19.71
C GLN A 326 8.45 9.26 21.02
N SER A 327 7.21 9.79 21.07
CA SER A 327 6.40 9.81 22.29
C SER A 327 6.15 8.44 22.90
N VAL A 328 6.00 7.40 22.09
CA VAL A 328 5.80 6.03 22.62
C VAL A 328 7.12 5.30 22.94
N ASN A 329 8.25 5.76 22.42
CA ASN A 329 9.55 5.18 22.75
C ASN A 329 10.13 5.74 24.05
N GLU A 330 9.87 7.03 24.37
CA GLU A 330 10.32 7.66 25.61
C GLU A 330 9.54 7.22 26.85
N THR A 331 8.36 6.65 26.67
CA THR A 331 7.50 6.15 27.76
C THR A 331 7.72 4.66 28.08
N ALA A 332 8.84 4.08 27.64
CA ALA A 332 9.17 2.66 27.86
C ALA A 332 10.18 2.46 28.99
#